data_9104da92c6dffa7244da3194767d0fe4
#
_entry.id   9104da92c6dffa7244da3194767d0fe4
#
_cell.length_a   1.000
_cell.length_b   1.000
_cell.length_c   1.000
_cell.angle_alpha   90.00
_cell.angle_beta   90.00
_cell.angle_gamma   90.00
#
_symmetry.space_group_name_H-M   'P 1'
#
loop_
_entity.id
_entity.type
_entity.pdbx_description
1 polymer ?
#
loop_
_entity_poly.entity_id
_entity_poly.type
_entity_poly.pdbx_seq_one_letter_code
_entity_poly.pdbx_strand_id
1 'polypeptide(L)'
;MKPQSPPPKAHPAIEIVRLTWLAIFVSVFSFLFYYRQGDVLLYGDAVAHINIARRVFDSRTPGLLQLGTVWLPLPHLLIMPFIASMRMWQNGSGGSIPAMAGYVFGVLGIFRLMRGLLMRAVLSRNGQVDLVAMIGAWVAAFVYGANLNLIYMQSTAMGESLYLAFFIWAIVYFAEFLRGNAKALTKCGVCLAAACLTRYDGWFLALVLFVGAIVVGFRPRKLPEDRSSGPLLPVSRTGLVKFVLLVASAPLLWLGYNAIVYQNPLEFADGPYSAKAIEQRTATVNPAKGNLLAAGSYFLKAAELDVAEANWLGRLWLGLALLGSLAAFSGRGRVALLLWVPLPFYALSIAYGSVPIFVPAWWPFSQYNLRYGLQLLPAFAVFVPLGIAYIIQLAATPPFFKASWNRWTDAATFLSILVLAMASYGMIWRADPICYREAATNMRGRVSLDRQLAGWIKSLPPDSTLLMYLGEHVGALEQAGVPLRRVINEGNHRVWKRPTDPEGLWERALADPASYADFVVGFDGDPVWTAAENHRLRALVEIHTTGQPPTAIFQGRVQTRGQEQTR
;
A
#
# COMPACT_ATOMS: atom_id res chain seq x y z
N MET A 1 35.10 47.30 -8.76
CA MET A 1 34.08 46.31 -8.53
C MET A 1 34.69 45.14 -7.74
N LYS A 2 34.25 44.92 -6.48
CA LYS A 2 34.70 43.74 -5.72
C LYS A 2 34.08 42.47 -6.38
N PRO A 3 34.84 41.38 -6.56
CA PRO A 3 34.29 40.15 -7.08
C PRO A 3 33.21 39.66 -6.06
N GLN A 4 31.97 39.51 -6.54
CA GLN A 4 30.92 38.89 -5.75
C GLN A 4 31.35 37.48 -5.42
N SER A 5 31.37 37.14 -4.11
CA SER A 5 31.59 35.79 -3.65
C SER A 5 30.58 34.85 -4.32
N PRO A 6 30.99 33.66 -4.81
CA PRO A 6 30.05 32.72 -5.40
C PRO A 6 29.00 32.35 -4.37
N PRO A 7 27.73 32.19 -4.78
CA PRO A 7 26.67 31.81 -3.86
C PRO A 7 27.02 30.48 -3.16
N PRO A 8 26.65 30.31 -1.89
CA PRO A 8 27.00 29.14 -1.11
C PRO A 8 26.48 27.88 -1.84
N LYS A 9 27.38 26.92 -2.12
CA LYS A 9 27.01 25.63 -2.67
C LYS A 9 26.07 24.93 -1.69
N ALA A 10 24.81 24.75 -2.08
CA ALA A 10 23.86 24.00 -1.27
C ALA A 10 24.37 22.57 -1.07
N HIS A 11 24.76 22.22 0.16
CA HIS A 11 25.22 20.88 0.48
C HIS A 11 24.04 19.88 0.40
N PRO A 12 24.09 18.87 -0.49
CA PRO A 12 23.00 17.93 -0.70
C PRO A 12 22.56 17.20 0.58
N ALA A 13 23.46 17.01 1.52
CA ALA A 13 23.16 16.40 2.81
C ALA A 13 22.20 17.25 3.68
N ILE A 14 22.36 18.58 3.66
CA ILE A 14 21.50 19.49 4.44
C ILE A 14 20.06 19.46 3.90
N GLU A 15 19.89 19.45 2.59
CA GLU A 15 18.57 19.42 1.96
C GLU A 15 17.82 18.11 2.24
N ILE A 16 18.52 16.98 2.23
CA ILE A 16 17.93 15.69 2.62
C ILE A 16 17.49 15.72 4.09
N VAL A 17 18.29 16.28 4.99
CA VAL A 17 17.93 16.40 6.42
C VAL A 17 16.70 17.28 6.59
N ARG A 18 16.65 18.46 5.93
CA ARG A 18 15.47 19.36 5.95
C ARG A 18 14.21 18.68 5.45
N LEU A 19 14.30 18.01 4.30
CA LEU A 19 13.17 17.27 3.73
C LEU A 19 12.71 16.13 4.63
N THR A 20 13.65 15.42 5.27
CA THR A 20 13.33 14.34 6.21
C THR A 20 12.51 14.86 7.40
N TRP A 21 12.95 15.94 8.03
CA TRP A 21 12.21 16.53 9.15
C TRP A 21 10.84 17.07 8.72
N LEU A 22 10.75 17.69 7.55
CA LEU A 22 9.46 18.14 7.00
C LEU A 22 8.52 16.97 6.74
N ALA A 23 9.01 15.90 6.12
CA ALA A 23 8.20 14.72 5.85
C ALA A 23 7.75 14.02 7.15
N ILE A 24 8.62 13.91 8.15
CA ILE A 24 8.25 13.40 9.48
C ILE A 24 7.19 14.30 10.13
N PHE A 25 7.36 15.62 10.08
CA PHE A 25 6.38 16.56 10.64
C PHE A 25 5.00 16.39 9.98
N VAL A 26 4.94 16.38 8.65
CA VAL A 26 3.68 16.17 7.90
C VAL A 26 3.07 14.82 8.26
N SER A 27 3.87 13.76 8.28
CA SER A 27 3.42 12.41 8.61
C SER A 27 2.81 12.32 10.01
N VAL A 28 3.51 12.82 11.03
CA VAL A 28 3.04 12.77 12.41
C VAL A 28 1.82 13.67 12.62
N PHE A 29 1.82 14.88 12.04
CA PHE A 29 0.68 15.80 12.16
C PHE A 29 -0.58 15.20 11.53
N SER A 30 -0.46 14.64 10.33
CA SER A 30 -1.58 14.00 9.62
C SER A 30 -2.10 12.77 10.36
N PHE A 31 -1.18 11.94 10.88
CA PHE A 31 -1.57 10.81 11.72
C PHE A 31 -2.36 11.27 12.94
N LEU A 32 -1.89 12.30 13.67
CA LEU A 32 -2.58 12.82 14.85
C LEU A 32 -3.96 13.40 14.50
N PHE A 33 -4.10 14.01 13.31
CA PHE A 33 -5.38 14.52 12.82
C PHE A 33 -6.41 13.38 12.67
N TYR A 34 -6.11 12.34 11.88
CA TYR A 34 -7.02 11.21 11.67
C TYR A 34 -7.19 10.34 12.93
N TYR A 35 -6.15 10.21 13.75
CA TYR A 35 -6.21 9.50 15.02
C TYR A 35 -7.21 10.15 15.99
N ARG A 36 -7.23 11.47 16.10
CA ARG A 36 -8.19 12.20 16.95
C ARG A 36 -9.63 12.07 16.48
N GLN A 37 -9.85 11.88 15.19
CA GLN A 37 -11.17 11.65 14.63
C GLN A 37 -11.62 10.18 14.79
N GLY A 38 -10.73 9.27 15.12
CA GLY A 38 -11.01 7.83 15.20
C GLY A 38 -11.00 7.13 13.84
N ASP A 39 -10.40 7.75 12.80
CA ASP A 39 -10.52 7.34 11.40
C ASP A 39 -9.34 6.47 10.90
N VAL A 40 -8.41 6.11 11.80
CA VAL A 40 -7.21 5.31 11.47
C VAL A 40 -7.58 3.87 11.05
N LEU A 41 -8.70 3.36 11.56
CA LEU A 41 -9.18 1.99 11.34
C LEU A 41 -10.46 1.90 10.49
N LEU A 42 -10.75 2.92 9.68
CA LEU A 42 -11.93 2.88 8.81
C LEU A 42 -11.83 1.79 7.74
N TYR A 43 -10.66 1.59 7.12
CA TYR A 43 -10.49 0.49 6.16
C TYR A 43 -10.57 -0.87 6.85
N GLY A 44 -11.40 -1.78 6.29
CA GLY A 44 -11.45 -3.17 6.73
C GLY A 44 -10.12 -3.89 6.62
N ASP A 45 -9.39 -3.63 5.54
CA ASP A 45 -8.06 -4.19 5.34
C ASP A 45 -7.07 -3.70 6.41
N ALA A 46 -7.17 -2.46 6.90
CA ALA A 46 -6.33 -1.95 7.99
C ALA A 46 -6.58 -2.72 9.30
N VAL A 47 -7.86 -2.94 9.64
CA VAL A 47 -8.25 -3.78 10.78
C VAL A 47 -7.75 -5.21 10.59
N ALA A 48 -7.91 -5.79 9.39
CA ALA A 48 -7.43 -7.13 9.10
C ALA A 48 -5.90 -7.26 9.25
N HIS A 49 -5.13 -6.30 8.74
CA HIS A 49 -3.67 -6.31 8.82
C HIS A 49 -3.15 -6.33 10.26
N ILE A 50 -3.68 -5.47 11.14
CA ILE A 50 -3.21 -5.45 12.54
C ILE A 50 -3.63 -6.72 13.30
N ASN A 51 -4.77 -7.30 12.96
CA ASN A 51 -5.26 -8.52 13.59
C ASN A 51 -4.55 -9.78 13.10
N ILE A 52 -4.23 -9.87 11.81
CA ILE A 52 -3.38 -10.93 11.28
C ILE A 52 -2.01 -10.91 11.99
N ALA A 53 -1.40 -9.73 12.09
CA ALA A 53 -0.14 -9.59 12.80
C ALA A 53 -0.27 -9.96 14.30
N ARG A 54 -1.36 -9.59 14.96
CA ARG A 54 -1.64 -9.92 16.36
C ARG A 54 -1.83 -11.42 16.57
N ARG A 55 -2.56 -12.12 15.71
CA ARG A 55 -2.84 -13.55 15.83
C ARG A 55 -1.59 -14.42 15.84
N VAL A 56 -0.48 -13.97 15.24
CA VAL A 56 0.78 -14.73 15.21
C VAL A 56 1.29 -15.06 16.61
N PHE A 57 1.09 -14.18 17.59
CA PHE A 57 1.53 -14.39 18.99
C PHE A 57 0.39 -14.38 20.01
N ASP A 58 -0.78 -13.83 19.68
CA ASP A 58 -1.94 -13.77 20.54
C ASP A 58 -3.12 -14.52 19.88
N SER A 59 -3.10 -15.83 19.97
CA SER A 59 -4.11 -16.75 19.43
C SER A 59 -4.19 -18.01 20.30
N ARG A 60 -5.25 -18.80 20.15
CA ARG A 60 -5.35 -20.17 20.71
C ARG A 60 -4.29 -21.11 20.11
N THR A 61 -3.95 -20.88 18.86
CA THR A 61 -2.93 -21.63 18.11
C THR A 61 -1.93 -20.65 17.51
N PRO A 62 -1.04 -20.03 18.33
CA PRO A 62 -0.10 -19.04 17.85
C PRO A 62 0.94 -19.66 16.90
N GLY A 63 1.48 -18.87 15.99
CA GLY A 63 2.50 -19.29 15.04
C GLY A 63 2.31 -18.74 13.64
N LEU A 64 3.18 -19.17 12.72
CA LEU A 64 3.19 -18.65 11.34
C LEU A 64 1.93 -18.98 10.54
N LEU A 65 1.21 -20.06 10.87
CA LEU A 65 -0.10 -20.38 10.26
C LEU A 65 -1.07 -19.19 10.34
N GLN A 66 -0.96 -18.37 11.37
CA GLN A 66 -1.84 -17.21 11.60
C GLN A 66 -1.59 -16.04 10.64
N LEU A 67 -0.47 -16.02 9.87
CA LEU A 67 -0.23 -15.01 8.85
C LEU A 67 -1.24 -15.06 7.71
N GLY A 68 -1.92 -16.20 7.53
CA GLY A 68 -2.84 -16.36 6.41
C GLY A 68 -2.11 -16.53 5.09
N THR A 69 -2.86 -16.44 3.99
CA THR A 69 -2.34 -16.73 2.64
C THR A 69 -2.55 -15.58 1.65
N VAL A 70 -3.55 -14.72 1.86
CA VAL A 70 -3.98 -13.73 0.86
C VAL A 70 -3.03 -12.52 0.81
N TRP A 71 -2.65 -12.01 1.98
CA TRP A 71 -1.76 -10.85 2.08
C TRP A 71 -0.33 -11.26 2.35
N LEU A 72 0.58 -10.63 1.64
CA LEU A 72 2.02 -10.87 1.76
C LEU A 72 2.54 -10.47 3.15
N PRO A 73 3.57 -11.16 3.69
CA PRO A 73 3.86 -11.15 5.12
C PRO A 73 4.56 -9.90 5.64
N LEU A 74 5.28 -9.13 4.81
CA LEU A 74 6.17 -8.07 5.31
C LEU A 74 5.43 -6.96 6.07
N PRO A 75 4.26 -6.44 5.64
CA PRO A 75 3.54 -5.46 6.43
C PRO A 75 3.20 -5.97 7.84
N HIS A 76 2.71 -7.22 7.95
CA HIS A 76 2.35 -7.83 9.22
C HIS A 76 3.56 -7.99 10.15
N LEU A 77 4.70 -8.46 9.61
CA LEU A 77 5.93 -8.62 10.38
C LEU A 77 6.46 -7.27 10.92
N LEU A 78 6.32 -6.19 10.12
CA LEU A 78 6.73 -4.85 10.54
C LEU A 78 5.78 -4.22 11.58
N ILE A 79 4.50 -4.59 11.57
CA ILE A 79 3.49 -4.13 12.52
C ILE A 79 3.64 -4.83 13.89
N MET A 80 4.02 -6.11 13.90
CA MET A 80 4.02 -6.98 15.10
C MET A 80 4.67 -6.35 16.35
N PRO A 81 5.85 -5.73 16.30
CA PRO A 81 6.49 -5.17 17.50
C PRO A 81 5.64 -4.08 18.17
N PHE A 82 4.90 -3.30 17.40
CA PHE A 82 4.12 -2.17 17.90
C PHE A 82 2.78 -2.61 18.49
N ILE A 83 2.12 -3.58 17.86
CA ILE A 83 0.82 -4.10 18.32
C ILE A 83 0.95 -5.14 19.44
N ALA A 84 2.16 -5.47 19.90
CA ALA A 84 2.35 -6.20 21.14
C ALA A 84 1.74 -5.44 22.33
N SER A 85 1.77 -4.10 22.28
CA SER A 85 1.02 -3.24 23.20
C SER A 85 -0.50 -3.34 22.92
N MET A 86 -1.28 -3.74 23.94
CA MET A 86 -2.75 -3.79 23.87
C MET A 86 -3.33 -2.43 23.43
N ARG A 87 -2.83 -1.33 24.00
CA ARG A 87 -3.30 0.03 23.67
C ARG A 87 -3.03 0.39 22.21
N MET A 88 -1.85 0.08 21.70
CA MET A 88 -1.48 0.40 20.31
C MET A 88 -2.21 -0.49 19.30
N TRP A 89 -2.59 -1.69 19.69
CA TRP A 89 -3.46 -2.55 18.92
C TRP A 89 -4.88 -1.99 18.87
N GLN A 90 -5.51 -1.71 20.03
CA GLN A 90 -6.88 -1.23 20.12
C GLN A 90 -7.15 0.08 19.36
N ASN A 91 -6.20 0.99 19.33
CA ASN A 91 -6.35 2.29 18.68
C ASN A 91 -5.72 2.36 17.28
N GLY A 92 -5.18 1.26 16.76
CA GLY A 92 -4.59 1.17 15.43
C GLY A 92 -3.25 1.85 15.24
N SER A 93 -2.75 2.63 16.25
CA SER A 93 -1.52 3.41 16.10
C SER A 93 -0.30 2.55 15.79
N GLY A 94 -0.23 1.31 16.32
CA GLY A 94 0.85 0.38 16.03
C GLY A 94 0.91 -0.04 14.57
N GLY A 95 -0.24 -0.14 13.91
CA GLY A 95 -0.34 -0.48 12.49
C GLY A 95 0.12 0.64 11.57
N SER A 96 -0.08 1.90 11.95
CA SER A 96 0.27 3.07 11.14
C SER A 96 1.78 3.35 11.07
N ILE A 97 2.57 2.94 12.06
CA ILE A 97 4.01 3.27 12.12
C ILE A 97 4.80 2.83 10.88
N PRO A 98 4.69 1.60 10.37
CA PRO A 98 5.37 1.19 9.14
C PRO A 98 4.90 1.97 7.91
N ALA A 99 3.61 2.31 7.83
CA ALA A 99 3.05 3.10 6.76
C ALA A 99 3.59 4.55 6.77
N MET A 100 3.69 5.17 7.96
CA MET A 100 4.30 6.49 8.15
C MET A 100 5.78 6.50 7.75
N ALA A 101 6.54 5.47 8.14
CA ALA A 101 7.92 5.32 7.69
C ALA A 101 8.00 5.20 6.15
N GLY A 102 7.12 4.38 5.54
CA GLY A 102 7.01 4.26 4.10
C GLY A 102 6.76 5.60 3.40
N TYR A 103 5.88 6.43 3.93
CA TYR A 103 5.63 7.78 3.42
C TYR A 103 6.90 8.63 3.42
N VAL A 104 7.61 8.71 4.54
CA VAL A 104 8.85 9.50 4.64
C VAL A 104 9.90 9.01 3.64
N PHE A 105 10.12 7.69 3.56
CA PHE A 105 11.05 7.11 2.60
C PHE A 105 10.61 7.33 1.14
N GLY A 106 9.31 7.30 0.85
CA GLY A 106 8.75 7.61 -0.46
C GLY A 106 9.07 9.04 -0.91
N VAL A 107 8.83 10.04 -0.03
CA VAL A 107 9.15 11.46 -0.27
C VAL A 107 10.64 11.63 -0.59
N LEU A 108 11.53 11.03 0.22
CA LEU A 108 12.97 11.07 0.01
C LEU A 108 13.40 10.38 -1.30
N GLY A 109 12.72 9.29 -1.64
CA GLY A 109 12.96 8.55 -2.88
C GLY A 109 12.62 9.37 -4.11
N ILE A 110 11.46 10.04 -4.14
CA ILE A 110 11.05 10.93 -5.24
C ILE A 110 12.03 12.09 -5.39
N PHE A 111 12.40 12.76 -4.29
CA PHE A 111 13.41 13.80 -4.30
C PHE A 111 14.72 13.33 -4.94
N ARG A 112 15.23 12.18 -4.51
CA ARG A 112 16.49 11.61 -5.02
C ARG A 112 16.37 11.21 -6.49
N LEU A 113 15.24 10.62 -6.90
CA LEU A 113 15.00 10.24 -8.29
C LEU A 113 14.99 11.47 -9.20
N MET A 114 14.17 12.46 -8.88
CA MET A 114 14.01 13.66 -9.69
C MET A 114 15.31 14.47 -9.79
N ARG A 115 16.00 14.66 -8.66
CA ARG A 115 17.31 15.30 -8.65
C ARG A 115 18.29 14.59 -9.58
N GLY A 116 18.34 13.25 -9.52
CA GLY A 116 19.19 12.45 -10.37
C GLY A 116 18.84 12.50 -11.86
N LEU A 117 17.59 12.74 -12.23
CA LEU A 117 17.13 12.93 -13.60
C LEU A 117 17.55 14.31 -14.14
N LEU A 118 17.29 15.37 -13.35
CA LEU A 118 17.56 16.76 -13.75
C LEU A 118 19.05 17.07 -13.82
N MET A 119 19.88 16.59 -12.91
CA MET A 119 21.34 16.76 -12.99
C MET A 119 21.91 16.23 -14.31
N ARG A 120 21.31 15.17 -14.88
CA ARG A 120 21.70 14.62 -16.19
C ARG A 120 21.31 15.49 -17.38
N ALA A 121 20.13 16.09 -17.31
CA ALA A 121 19.60 16.93 -18.38
C ALA A 121 20.41 18.25 -18.48
N VAL A 122 20.92 18.75 -17.37
CA VAL A 122 21.54 20.07 -17.23
C VAL A 122 23.07 20.02 -17.25
N LEU A 123 23.74 18.87 -16.96
CA LEU A 123 25.20 18.71 -17.09
C LEU A 123 25.75 19.06 -18.51
N SER A 124 24.85 19.19 -19.49
CA SER A 124 25.17 19.69 -20.82
C SER A 124 25.26 21.22 -20.93
N ARG A 125 24.95 21.99 -19.85
CA ARG A 125 24.83 23.45 -19.88
C ARG A 125 25.34 24.10 -18.59
N ASN A 126 26.42 24.85 -18.69
CA ASN A 126 27.00 25.88 -17.77
C ASN A 126 26.46 25.96 -16.31
N GLY A 127 27.26 25.58 -15.32
CA GLY A 127 27.43 26.12 -13.93
C GLY A 127 26.23 26.34 -12.99
N GLN A 128 25.00 26.52 -13.46
CA GLN A 128 23.78 26.73 -12.65
C GLN A 128 22.96 25.44 -12.43
N VAL A 129 23.53 24.31 -12.73
CA VAL A 129 22.92 22.97 -12.76
C VAL A 129 22.31 22.54 -11.43
N ASP A 130 22.95 22.93 -10.33
CA ASP A 130 22.62 22.39 -9.01
C ASP A 130 21.32 22.98 -8.43
N LEU A 131 21.04 24.26 -8.68
CA LEU A 131 19.86 24.94 -8.15
C LEU A 131 18.57 24.45 -8.82
N VAL A 132 18.53 24.37 -10.15
CA VAL A 132 17.35 23.92 -10.91
C VAL A 132 17.03 22.46 -10.59
N ALA A 133 18.04 21.60 -10.51
CA ALA A 133 17.87 20.20 -10.13
C ALA A 133 17.36 20.06 -8.69
N MET A 134 17.82 20.91 -7.79
CA MET A 134 17.37 20.91 -6.40
C MET A 134 15.92 21.39 -6.26
N ILE A 135 15.57 22.52 -6.87
CA ILE A 135 14.20 23.06 -6.82
C ILE A 135 13.23 22.06 -7.48
N GLY A 136 13.57 21.50 -8.65
CA GLY A 136 12.74 20.48 -9.30
C GLY A 136 12.55 19.23 -8.45
N ALA A 137 13.57 18.82 -7.70
CA ALA A 137 13.46 17.71 -6.76
C ALA A 137 12.53 18.03 -5.58
N TRP A 138 12.59 19.24 -5.02
CA TRP A 138 11.67 19.70 -3.98
C TRP A 138 10.23 19.77 -4.47
N VAL A 139 10.00 20.25 -5.70
CA VAL A 139 8.66 20.32 -6.30
C VAL A 139 8.08 18.92 -6.51
N ALA A 140 8.87 17.98 -7.03
CA ALA A 140 8.42 16.61 -7.18
C ALA A 140 8.12 15.95 -5.81
N ALA A 141 8.97 16.18 -4.81
CA ALA A 141 8.74 15.72 -3.45
C ALA A 141 7.48 16.34 -2.83
N PHE A 142 7.20 17.63 -3.11
CA PHE A 142 5.97 18.30 -2.70
C PHE A 142 4.74 17.70 -3.38
N VAL A 143 4.75 17.50 -4.69
CA VAL A 143 3.62 16.87 -5.41
C VAL A 143 3.29 15.50 -4.84
N TYR A 144 4.30 14.70 -4.54
CA TYR A 144 4.11 13.37 -3.93
C TYR A 144 3.65 13.47 -2.47
N GLY A 145 4.39 14.22 -1.64
CA GLY A 145 4.20 14.24 -0.18
C GLY A 145 2.98 15.04 0.27
N ALA A 146 2.53 16.05 -0.50
CA ALA A 146 1.34 16.83 -0.18
C ALA A 146 0.04 16.20 -0.71
N ASN A 147 0.11 15.04 -1.37
CA ASN A 147 -1.09 14.36 -1.86
C ASN A 147 -1.94 13.87 -0.69
N LEU A 148 -3.20 14.34 -0.61
CA LEU A 148 -4.08 14.11 0.54
C LEU A 148 -4.54 12.65 0.66
N ASN A 149 -4.65 11.93 -0.44
CA ASN A 149 -4.98 10.51 -0.42
C ASN A 149 -3.80 9.70 0.16
N LEU A 150 -2.57 10.00 -0.24
CA LEU A 150 -1.38 9.39 0.35
C LEU A 150 -1.23 9.75 1.85
N ILE A 151 -1.51 11.00 2.21
CA ILE A 151 -1.49 11.50 3.60
C ILE A 151 -2.50 10.74 4.47
N TYR A 152 -3.69 10.44 3.97
CA TYR A 152 -4.65 9.60 4.68
C TYR A 152 -4.16 8.15 4.76
N MET A 153 -3.75 7.55 3.64
CA MET A 153 -3.34 6.15 3.60
C MET A 153 -2.13 5.86 4.51
N GLN A 154 -1.16 6.77 4.61
CA GLN A 154 -0.02 6.59 5.53
C GLN A 154 -0.41 6.69 7.00
N SER A 155 -1.56 7.31 7.31
CA SER A 155 -2.07 7.41 8.68
C SER A 155 -2.81 6.14 9.14
N THR A 156 -2.97 5.15 8.27
CA THR A 156 -3.67 3.88 8.51
C THR A 156 -2.70 2.70 8.54
N ALA A 157 -3.18 1.51 8.91
CA ALA A 157 -2.39 0.27 8.87
C ALA A 157 -2.31 -0.36 7.46
N MET A 158 -2.47 0.46 6.42
CA MET A 158 -2.47 0.00 5.03
C MET A 158 -1.05 -0.11 4.44
N GLY A 159 -0.87 -0.99 3.46
CA GLY A 159 0.42 -1.30 2.86
C GLY A 159 0.88 -0.37 1.73
N GLU A 160 0.03 0.55 1.24
CA GLU A 160 0.27 1.36 0.03
C GLU A 160 1.51 2.24 0.13
N SER A 161 1.64 3.04 1.18
CA SER A 161 2.78 3.94 1.34
C SER A 161 4.09 3.19 1.56
N LEU A 162 4.05 2.05 2.25
CA LEU A 162 5.20 1.17 2.45
C LEU A 162 5.66 0.56 1.10
N TYR A 163 4.73 0.04 0.31
CA TYR A 163 5.03 -0.49 -1.01
C TYR A 163 5.59 0.59 -1.94
N LEU A 164 4.97 1.78 -1.98
CA LEU A 164 5.43 2.91 -2.80
C LEU A 164 6.87 3.30 -2.46
N ALA A 165 7.27 3.27 -1.19
CA ALA A 165 8.65 3.49 -0.81
C ALA A 165 9.60 2.48 -1.46
N PHE A 166 9.32 1.18 -1.34
CA PHE A 166 10.15 0.14 -1.96
C PHE A 166 10.16 0.22 -3.48
N PHE A 167 9.01 0.48 -4.10
CA PHE A 167 8.87 0.70 -5.53
C PHE A 167 9.76 1.85 -6.03
N ILE A 168 9.66 3.02 -5.40
CA ILE A 168 10.44 4.20 -5.77
C ILE A 168 11.94 3.95 -5.58
N TRP A 169 12.34 3.39 -4.43
CA TRP A 169 13.74 3.13 -4.15
C TRP A 169 14.35 2.04 -5.04
N ALA A 170 13.59 1.04 -5.45
CA ALA A 170 14.02 0.07 -6.46
C ALA A 170 14.40 0.78 -7.77
N ILE A 171 13.55 1.71 -8.24
CA ILE A 171 13.82 2.50 -9.46
C ILE A 171 15.00 3.45 -9.26
N VAL A 172 15.11 4.12 -8.10
CA VAL A 172 16.27 4.97 -7.75
C VAL A 172 17.58 4.18 -7.86
N TYR A 173 17.64 3.03 -7.21
CA TYR A 173 18.86 2.21 -7.21
C TYR A 173 19.11 1.57 -8.57
N PHE A 174 18.09 1.19 -9.32
CA PHE A 174 18.26 0.73 -10.69
C PHE A 174 18.81 1.84 -11.59
N ALA A 175 18.31 3.07 -11.43
CA ALA A 175 18.85 4.24 -12.12
C ALA A 175 20.32 4.52 -11.77
N GLU A 176 20.70 4.36 -10.50
CA GLU A 176 22.09 4.49 -10.05
C GLU A 176 22.99 3.37 -10.59
N PHE A 177 22.47 2.15 -10.65
CA PHE A 177 23.17 1.03 -11.28
C PHE A 177 23.46 1.31 -12.76
N LEU A 178 22.47 1.81 -13.50
CA LEU A 178 22.66 2.21 -14.90
C LEU A 178 23.71 3.34 -15.07
N ARG A 179 24.00 4.07 -13.99
CA ARG A 179 25.05 5.11 -13.91
C ARG A 179 26.45 4.56 -13.58
N GLY A 180 26.59 3.26 -13.37
CA GLY A 180 27.86 2.62 -13.05
C GLY A 180 28.08 2.32 -11.57
N ASN A 181 27.12 2.63 -10.68
CA ASN A 181 27.21 2.25 -9.28
C ASN A 181 26.83 0.76 -9.10
N ALA A 182 27.81 -0.13 -9.17
CA ALA A 182 27.58 -1.57 -9.07
C ALA A 182 26.90 -1.99 -7.76
N LYS A 183 27.18 -1.31 -6.63
CA LYS A 183 26.56 -1.60 -5.33
C LYS A 183 25.06 -1.28 -5.31
N ALA A 184 24.58 -0.39 -6.17
CA ALA A 184 23.18 -0.02 -6.25
C ALA A 184 22.31 -1.19 -6.74
N LEU A 185 22.84 -2.12 -7.56
CA LEU A 185 22.07 -3.27 -8.02
C LEU A 185 21.65 -4.19 -6.85
N THR A 186 22.52 -4.43 -5.87
CA THR A 186 22.17 -5.19 -4.66
C THR A 186 21.10 -4.46 -3.83
N LYS A 187 21.20 -3.13 -3.67
CA LYS A 187 20.17 -2.33 -2.97
C LYS A 187 18.83 -2.38 -3.70
N CYS A 188 18.85 -2.34 -5.04
CA CYS A 188 17.67 -2.54 -5.87
C CYS A 188 17.02 -3.90 -5.59
N GLY A 189 17.81 -4.98 -5.56
CA GLY A 189 17.34 -6.32 -5.23
C GLY A 189 16.68 -6.42 -3.85
N VAL A 190 17.25 -5.77 -2.83
CA VAL A 190 16.65 -5.69 -1.48
C VAL A 190 15.30 -4.98 -1.50
N CYS A 191 15.23 -3.82 -2.18
CA CYS A 191 13.96 -3.09 -2.31
C CYS A 191 12.90 -3.91 -3.07
N LEU A 192 13.30 -4.64 -4.13
CA LEU A 192 12.39 -5.51 -4.87
C LEU A 192 11.91 -6.70 -4.03
N ALA A 193 12.79 -7.33 -3.28
CA ALA A 193 12.39 -8.40 -2.35
C ALA A 193 11.37 -7.90 -1.32
N ALA A 194 11.62 -6.71 -0.75
CA ALA A 194 10.68 -6.08 0.19
C ALA A 194 9.35 -5.71 -0.50
N ALA A 195 9.38 -5.15 -1.72
CA ALA A 195 8.18 -4.88 -2.50
C ALA A 195 7.38 -6.15 -2.78
N CYS A 196 8.06 -7.24 -3.19
CA CYS A 196 7.44 -8.54 -3.43
C CYS A 196 6.81 -9.18 -2.19
N LEU A 197 7.33 -8.90 -0.99
CA LEU A 197 6.75 -9.36 0.28
C LEU A 197 5.70 -8.39 0.84
N THR A 198 5.48 -7.26 0.18
CA THR A 198 4.47 -6.25 0.58
C THR A 198 3.20 -6.35 -0.27
N ARG A 199 3.34 -6.43 -1.60
CA ARG A 199 2.21 -6.46 -2.56
C ARG A 199 2.56 -7.27 -3.81
N TYR A 200 1.56 -7.87 -4.45
CA TYR A 200 1.74 -8.69 -5.67
C TYR A 200 2.15 -7.88 -6.90
N ASP A 201 1.84 -6.58 -6.97
CA ASP A 201 2.35 -5.67 -8.00
C ASP A 201 3.90 -5.54 -7.94
N GLY A 202 4.50 -5.78 -6.77
CA GLY A 202 5.95 -5.93 -6.62
C GLY A 202 6.54 -7.09 -7.42
N TRP A 203 5.81 -8.21 -7.62
CA TRP A 203 6.28 -9.34 -8.43
C TRP A 203 6.41 -8.95 -9.90
N PHE A 204 5.45 -8.18 -10.40
CA PHE A 204 5.48 -7.69 -11.78
C PHE A 204 6.64 -6.69 -11.99
N LEU A 205 6.84 -5.75 -11.05
CA LEU A 205 7.98 -4.85 -11.06
C LEU A 205 9.30 -5.62 -11.02
N ALA A 206 9.40 -6.63 -10.17
CA ALA A 206 10.59 -7.46 -10.04
C ALA A 206 10.94 -8.17 -11.34
N LEU A 207 9.94 -8.71 -12.05
CA LEU A 207 10.13 -9.31 -13.38
C LEU A 207 10.65 -8.30 -14.39
N VAL A 208 10.05 -7.10 -14.46
CA VAL A 208 10.46 -6.04 -15.40
C VAL A 208 11.91 -5.60 -15.14
N LEU A 209 12.28 -5.37 -13.88
CA LEU A 209 13.64 -4.96 -13.52
C LEU A 209 14.66 -6.10 -13.65
N PHE A 210 14.24 -7.34 -13.41
CA PHE A 210 15.06 -8.52 -13.67
C PHE A 210 15.45 -8.62 -15.14
N VAL A 211 14.46 -8.56 -16.04
CA VAL A 211 14.71 -8.56 -17.50
C VAL A 211 15.59 -7.38 -17.88
N GLY A 212 15.31 -6.18 -17.34
CA GLY A 212 16.12 -4.99 -17.58
C GLY A 212 17.58 -5.15 -17.14
N ALA A 213 17.83 -5.74 -15.98
CA ALA A 213 19.18 -5.98 -15.47
C ALA A 213 19.95 -7.00 -16.32
N ILE A 214 19.28 -8.06 -16.78
CA ILE A 214 19.85 -9.06 -17.68
C ILE A 214 20.23 -8.41 -19.02
N VAL A 215 19.31 -7.69 -19.66
CA VAL A 215 19.54 -7.02 -20.93
C VAL A 215 20.73 -6.05 -20.85
N VAL A 216 20.81 -5.29 -19.75
CA VAL A 216 21.94 -4.37 -19.53
C VAL A 216 23.23 -5.13 -19.23
N GLY A 217 23.17 -6.23 -18.49
CA GLY A 217 24.31 -7.06 -18.12
C GLY A 217 25.00 -7.73 -19.31
N PHE A 218 24.22 -8.13 -20.32
CA PHE A 218 24.73 -8.80 -21.53
C PHE A 218 25.04 -7.85 -22.70
N ARG A 219 24.66 -6.55 -22.62
CA ARG A 219 25.02 -5.60 -23.68
C ARG A 219 26.51 -5.27 -23.63
N PRO A 220 27.26 -5.43 -24.75
CA PRO A 220 28.64 -4.95 -24.83
C PRO A 220 28.61 -3.43 -24.65
N ARG A 221 29.23 -2.93 -23.59
CA ARG A 221 29.38 -1.49 -23.38
C ARG A 221 30.43 -0.96 -24.36
N LYS A 222 29.99 -0.16 -25.35
CA LYS A 222 30.92 0.68 -26.11
C LYS A 222 31.57 1.66 -25.14
N LEU A 223 32.90 1.60 -24.98
CA LEU A 223 33.66 2.56 -24.22
C LEU A 223 33.44 3.94 -24.87
N PRO A 224 33.14 5.00 -24.13
CA PRO A 224 33.24 6.35 -24.67
C PRO A 224 34.68 6.60 -25.09
N GLU A 225 34.89 7.18 -26.25
CA GLU A 225 36.23 7.54 -26.77
C GLU A 225 36.93 8.59 -25.90
N ASP A 226 36.21 9.23 -24.99
CA ASP A 226 36.76 10.23 -24.07
C ASP A 226 37.28 9.54 -22.78
N ARG A 227 38.60 9.43 -22.70
CA ARG A 227 39.37 8.79 -21.61
C ARG A 227 39.29 9.49 -20.23
N SER A 228 38.55 10.59 -20.09
CA SER A 228 38.45 11.34 -18.82
C SER A 228 37.48 10.73 -17.80
N SER A 229 36.54 9.89 -18.23
CA SER A 229 35.71 9.08 -17.35
C SER A 229 36.27 7.66 -17.30
N GLY A 230 36.78 7.24 -16.15
CA GLY A 230 37.36 5.93 -15.91
C GLY A 230 36.50 4.77 -16.43
N PRO A 231 37.04 3.57 -16.64
CA PRO A 231 36.35 2.46 -17.27
C PRO A 231 35.09 2.15 -16.48
N LEU A 232 33.91 2.22 -17.15
CA LEU A 232 32.67 1.72 -16.60
C LEU A 232 32.88 0.24 -16.25
N LEU A 233 33.02 -0.09 -14.98
CA LEU A 233 33.25 -1.45 -14.52
C LEU A 233 32.20 -2.38 -15.14
N PRO A 234 32.60 -3.52 -15.69
CA PRO A 234 31.66 -4.52 -16.19
C PRO A 234 30.74 -4.91 -15.03
N VAL A 235 29.48 -5.18 -15.34
CA VAL A 235 28.53 -5.71 -14.32
C VAL A 235 29.20 -6.92 -13.70
N SER A 236 29.54 -6.83 -12.42
CA SER A 236 30.12 -7.98 -11.71
C SER A 236 29.15 -9.15 -11.77
N ARG A 237 29.59 -10.29 -12.28
CA ARG A 237 28.79 -11.54 -12.28
C ARG A 237 28.24 -11.81 -10.88
N THR A 238 29.05 -11.60 -9.85
CA THR A 238 28.65 -11.74 -8.44
C THR A 238 27.53 -10.74 -8.06
N GLY A 239 27.57 -9.50 -8.55
CA GLY A 239 26.51 -8.51 -8.31
C GLY A 239 25.19 -8.90 -8.98
N LEU A 240 25.23 -9.44 -10.20
CA LEU A 240 24.06 -9.93 -10.90
C LEU A 240 23.46 -11.15 -10.21
N VAL A 241 24.29 -12.12 -9.81
CA VAL A 241 23.85 -13.31 -9.06
C VAL A 241 23.18 -12.92 -7.75
N LYS A 242 23.80 -12.02 -6.95
CA LYS A 242 23.19 -11.51 -5.72
C LYS A 242 21.83 -10.85 -5.97
N PHE A 243 21.72 -10.05 -7.03
CA PHE A 243 20.47 -9.41 -7.42
C PHE A 243 19.39 -10.45 -7.77
N VAL A 244 19.72 -11.44 -8.59
CA VAL A 244 18.81 -12.53 -8.99
C VAL A 244 18.32 -13.31 -7.77
N LEU A 245 19.24 -13.70 -6.88
CA LEU A 245 18.88 -14.42 -5.65
C LEU A 245 17.96 -13.61 -4.76
N LEU A 246 18.21 -12.31 -4.57
CA LEU A 246 17.36 -11.42 -3.78
C LEU A 246 15.97 -11.27 -4.39
N VAL A 247 15.89 -11.05 -5.70
CA VAL A 247 14.60 -10.87 -6.40
C VAL A 247 13.78 -12.16 -6.38
N ALA A 248 14.41 -13.31 -6.62
CA ALA A 248 13.72 -14.60 -6.62
C ALA A 248 13.34 -15.08 -5.21
N SER A 249 14.11 -14.72 -4.17
CA SER A 249 13.90 -15.24 -2.83
C SER A 249 12.50 -14.94 -2.28
N ALA A 250 12.00 -13.73 -2.47
CA ALA A 250 10.72 -13.30 -1.89
C ALA A 250 9.52 -14.09 -2.45
N PRO A 251 9.29 -14.19 -3.78
CA PRO A 251 8.25 -15.05 -4.34
C PRO A 251 8.43 -16.51 -3.95
N LEU A 252 9.66 -17.05 -4.01
CA LEU A 252 9.93 -18.45 -3.68
C LEU A 252 9.64 -18.76 -2.21
N LEU A 253 10.01 -17.87 -1.28
CA LEU A 253 9.68 -18.01 0.14
C LEU A 253 8.16 -18.01 0.37
N TRP A 254 7.41 -17.17 -0.34
CA TRP A 254 5.96 -17.13 -0.22
C TRP A 254 5.27 -18.34 -0.81
N LEU A 255 5.70 -18.79 -2.00
CA LEU A 255 5.22 -20.03 -2.59
C LEU A 255 5.56 -21.24 -1.70
N GLY A 256 6.77 -21.29 -1.16
CA GLY A 256 7.21 -22.33 -0.22
C GLY A 256 6.39 -22.33 1.07
N TYR A 257 6.12 -21.14 1.65
CA TYR A 257 5.25 -21.02 2.82
C TYR A 257 3.85 -21.58 2.53
N ASN A 258 3.23 -21.17 1.42
CA ASN A 258 1.91 -21.68 1.05
C ASN A 258 1.92 -23.20 0.78
N ALA A 259 2.96 -23.71 0.11
CA ALA A 259 3.09 -25.15 -0.14
C ALA A 259 3.21 -25.95 1.16
N ILE A 260 3.97 -25.47 2.14
CA ILE A 260 4.19 -26.16 3.42
C ILE A 260 2.97 -26.06 4.32
N VAL A 261 2.43 -24.84 4.50
CA VAL A 261 1.36 -24.56 5.46
C VAL A 261 0.00 -24.99 4.92
N TYR A 262 -0.29 -24.68 3.66
CA TYR A 262 -1.60 -24.90 3.03
C TYR A 262 -1.62 -26.06 2.06
N GLN A 263 -0.47 -26.74 1.83
CA GLN A 263 -0.32 -27.83 0.88
C GLN A 263 -0.66 -27.45 -0.59
N ASN A 264 -0.69 -26.15 -0.87
CA ASN A 264 -0.95 -25.57 -2.17
C ASN A 264 -0.11 -24.30 -2.35
N PRO A 265 0.90 -24.27 -3.22
CA PRO A 265 1.76 -23.10 -3.41
C PRO A 265 0.99 -21.86 -3.92
N LEU A 266 -0.19 -22.04 -4.55
CA LEU A 266 -1.03 -21.00 -5.11
C LEU A 266 -2.27 -20.71 -4.25
N GLU A 267 -2.29 -21.10 -2.97
CA GLU A 267 -3.42 -20.91 -2.06
C GLU A 267 -3.91 -19.44 -2.02
N PHE A 268 -3.01 -18.47 -2.12
CA PHE A 268 -3.36 -17.05 -2.18
C PHE A 268 -4.17 -16.66 -3.43
N ALA A 269 -4.08 -17.42 -4.52
CA ALA A 269 -4.73 -17.13 -5.80
C ALA A 269 -6.05 -17.89 -5.99
N ASP A 270 -6.14 -19.14 -5.51
CA ASP A 270 -7.28 -20.02 -5.71
C ASP A 270 -7.94 -20.50 -4.40
N GLY A 271 -7.39 -20.12 -3.26
CA GLY A 271 -7.91 -20.42 -1.94
C GLY A 271 -9.26 -19.77 -1.62
N PRO A 272 -9.93 -20.20 -0.51
CA PRO A 272 -11.26 -19.71 -0.13
C PRO A 272 -11.31 -18.22 0.20
N TYR A 273 -10.19 -17.60 0.52
CA TYR A 273 -10.06 -16.17 0.80
C TYR A 273 -9.44 -15.37 -0.36
N SER A 274 -9.17 -16.02 -1.51
CA SER A 274 -8.63 -15.36 -2.70
C SER A 274 -9.62 -14.35 -3.30
N ALA A 275 -9.11 -13.37 -4.04
CA ALA A 275 -9.93 -12.39 -4.76
C ALA A 275 -10.96 -13.08 -5.68
N LYS A 276 -10.57 -14.19 -6.33
CA LYS A 276 -11.44 -15.01 -7.17
C LYS A 276 -12.59 -15.63 -6.39
N ALA A 277 -12.32 -16.19 -5.21
CA ALA A 277 -13.35 -16.78 -4.37
C ALA A 277 -14.29 -15.70 -3.78
N ILE A 278 -13.78 -14.51 -3.47
CA ILE A 278 -14.59 -13.37 -3.04
C ILE A 278 -15.51 -12.91 -4.18
N GLU A 279 -14.98 -12.71 -5.40
CA GLU A 279 -15.79 -12.35 -6.57
C GLU A 279 -16.93 -13.34 -6.81
N GLN A 280 -16.66 -14.64 -6.71
CA GLN A 280 -17.67 -15.69 -6.89
C GLN A 280 -18.77 -15.65 -5.83
N ARG A 281 -18.42 -15.40 -4.56
CA ARG A 281 -19.38 -15.34 -3.45
C ARG A 281 -20.24 -14.08 -3.46
N THR A 282 -19.64 -12.94 -3.80
CA THR A 282 -20.35 -11.66 -3.81
C THR A 282 -21.17 -11.43 -5.07
N ALA A 283 -21.02 -12.30 -6.08
CA ALA A 283 -21.62 -12.15 -7.41
C ALA A 283 -21.39 -10.74 -8.01
N THR A 284 -20.32 -10.08 -7.63
CA THR A 284 -20.03 -8.70 -8.02
C THR A 284 -19.75 -8.63 -9.52
N VAL A 285 -20.52 -7.86 -10.25
CA VAL A 285 -20.32 -7.67 -11.69
C VAL A 285 -19.17 -6.69 -11.90
N ASN A 286 -18.04 -7.19 -12.42
CA ASN A 286 -16.90 -6.37 -12.82
C ASN A 286 -17.09 -5.90 -14.29
N PRO A 287 -17.35 -4.60 -14.55
CA PRO A 287 -17.60 -4.09 -15.90
C PRO A 287 -16.39 -4.16 -16.83
N ALA A 288 -15.20 -4.31 -16.28
CA ALA A 288 -13.94 -4.40 -17.03
C ALA A 288 -13.42 -5.84 -17.18
N LYS A 289 -14.18 -6.86 -16.72
CA LYS A 289 -13.78 -8.26 -16.80
C LYS A 289 -13.56 -8.69 -18.25
N GLY A 290 -12.40 -9.27 -18.54
CA GLY A 290 -12.02 -9.73 -19.88
C GLY A 290 -11.64 -8.61 -20.87
N ASN A 291 -11.65 -7.34 -20.45
CA ASN A 291 -11.37 -6.19 -21.32
C ASN A 291 -10.24 -5.32 -20.77
N LEU A 292 -9.03 -5.48 -21.33
CA LEU A 292 -7.84 -4.73 -20.91
C LEU A 292 -7.95 -3.22 -21.06
N LEU A 293 -8.61 -2.73 -22.12
CA LEU A 293 -8.76 -1.29 -22.35
C LEU A 293 -9.71 -0.68 -21.33
N ALA A 294 -10.84 -1.35 -21.06
CA ALA A 294 -11.75 -0.93 -20.00
C ALA A 294 -11.06 -0.98 -18.65
N ALA A 295 -10.34 -2.06 -18.33
CA ALA A 295 -9.59 -2.21 -17.08
C ALA A 295 -8.55 -1.11 -16.89
N GLY A 296 -7.76 -0.81 -17.92
CA GLY A 296 -6.82 0.30 -17.92
C GLY A 296 -7.49 1.66 -17.72
N SER A 297 -8.68 1.86 -18.30
CA SER A 297 -9.45 3.09 -18.14
C SER A 297 -9.97 3.27 -16.71
N TYR A 298 -10.48 2.21 -16.05
CA TYR A 298 -10.89 2.26 -14.65
C TYR A 298 -9.70 2.56 -13.72
N PHE A 299 -8.55 1.94 -13.96
CA PHE A 299 -7.34 2.20 -13.18
C PHE A 299 -6.83 3.64 -13.37
N LEU A 300 -6.75 4.14 -14.61
CA LEU A 300 -6.35 5.52 -14.88
C LEU A 300 -7.35 6.50 -14.27
N LYS A 301 -8.65 6.19 -14.28
CA LYS A 301 -9.65 7.03 -13.64
C LYS A 301 -9.50 7.07 -12.12
N ALA A 302 -9.18 5.96 -11.47
CA ALA A 302 -8.84 5.95 -10.05
C ALA A 302 -7.61 6.84 -9.78
N ALA A 303 -6.56 6.73 -10.61
CA ALA A 303 -5.36 7.55 -10.46
C ALA A 303 -5.63 9.07 -10.69
N GLU A 304 -6.53 9.42 -11.61
CA GLU A 304 -7.00 10.81 -11.78
C GLU A 304 -7.68 11.33 -10.51
N LEU A 305 -8.56 10.53 -9.89
CA LEU A 305 -9.28 10.90 -8.66
C LEU A 305 -8.34 11.02 -7.45
N ASP A 306 -7.23 10.31 -7.44
CA ASP A 306 -6.23 10.43 -6.39
C ASP A 306 -5.43 11.74 -6.43
N VAL A 307 -5.39 12.42 -7.59
CA VAL A 307 -4.64 13.69 -7.75
C VAL A 307 -5.54 14.90 -7.98
N ALA A 308 -6.80 14.71 -8.35
CA ALA A 308 -7.73 15.82 -8.61
C ALA A 308 -9.19 15.39 -8.44
N GLU A 309 -10.01 16.26 -7.81
CA GLU A 309 -11.46 16.03 -7.66
C GLU A 309 -12.20 16.27 -8.98
N ALA A 310 -11.86 17.33 -9.70
CA ALA A 310 -12.51 17.67 -10.95
C ALA A 310 -11.98 16.82 -12.11
N ASN A 311 -12.91 16.25 -12.90
CA ASN A 311 -12.57 15.36 -14.02
C ASN A 311 -11.61 15.99 -15.05
N TRP A 312 -11.82 17.27 -15.40
CA TRP A 312 -10.95 17.97 -16.36
C TRP A 312 -9.54 18.14 -15.82
N LEU A 313 -9.42 18.35 -14.50
CA LEU A 313 -8.14 18.55 -13.82
C LEU A 313 -7.36 17.24 -13.73
N GLY A 314 -8.04 16.10 -13.44
CA GLY A 314 -7.44 14.77 -13.48
C GLY A 314 -6.90 14.43 -14.88
N ARG A 315 -7.68 14.73 -15.93
CA ARG A 315 -7.22 14.57 -17.33
C ARG A 315 -6.02 15.47 -17.65
N LEU A 316 -6.00 16.70 -17.12
CA LEU A 316 -4.85 17.60 -17.26
C LEU A 316 -3.60 17.00 -16.63
N TRP A 317 -3.69 16.45 -15.40
CA TRP A 317 -2.58 15.74 -14.75
C TRP A 317 -2.07 14.58 -15.61
N LEU A 318 -2.97 13.75 -16.12
CA LEU A 318 -2.61 12.61 -16.98
C LEU A 318 -1.96 13.08 -18.29
N GLY A 319 -2.52 14.08 -18.96
CA GLY A 319 -1.96 14.64 -20.19
C GLY A 319 -0.55 15.22 -19.98
N LEU A 320 -0.33 15.97 -18.91
CA LEU A 320 0.98 16.52 -18.56
C LEU A 320 1.98 15.41 -18.20
N ALA A 321 1.54 14.36 -17.51
CA ALA A 321 2.41 13.22 -17.21
C ALA A 321 2.82 12.45 -18.48
N LEU A 322 1.91 12.27 -19.42
CA LEU A 322 2.22 11.66 -20.72
C LEU A 322 3.23 12.52 -21.52
N LEU A 323 3.04 13.83 -21.57
CA LEU A 323 3.98 14.76 -22.21
C LEU A 323 5.37 14.71 -21.55
N GLY A 324 5.42 14.71 -20.22
CA GLY A 324 6.67 14.57 -19.48
C GLY A 324 7.35 13.21 -19.71
N SER A 325 6.57 12.16 -19.90
CA SER A 325 7.08 10.83 -20.26
C SER A 325 7.71 10.81 -21.66
N LEU A 326 7.09 11.49 -22.63
CA LEU A 326 7.66 11.66 -23.97
C LEU A 326 8.99 12.45 -23.94
N ALA A 327 9.05 13.52 -23.13
CA ALA A 327 10.28 14.27 -22.93
C ALA A 327 11.38 13.40 -22.28
N ALA A 328 11.02 12.56 -21.31
CA ALA A 328 11.95 11.62 -20.67
C ALA A 328 12.40 10.49 -21.62
N PHE A 329 11.53 10.04 -22.53
CA PHE A 329 11.83 8.97 -23.49
C PHE A 329 12.89 9.39 -24.51
N SER A 330 12.86 10.61 -25.00
CA SER A 330 13.84 11.16 -25.95
C SER A 330 15.22 11.44 -25.32
N GLY A 331 15.29 11.43 -23.97
CA GLY A 331 16.48 11.78 -23.21
C GLY A 331 17.11 10.65 -22.41
N ARG A 332 18.01 11.02 -21.49
CA ARG A 332 18.67 10.12 -20.54
C ARG A 332 17.77 9.71 -19.35
N GLY A 333 16.50 10.15 -19.35
CA GLY A 333 15.50 9.92 -18.30
C GLY A 333 14.69 8.63 -18.44
N ARG A 334 14.94 7.79 -19.45
CA ARG A 334 14.13 6.59 -19.79
C ARG A 334 13.85 5.64 -18.64
N VAL A 335 14.76 5.57 -17.67
CA VAL A 335 14.56 4.72 -16.47
C VAL A 335 13.34 5.14 -15.64
N ALA A 336 12.97 6.41 -15.67
CA ALA A 336 11.77 6.89 -14.97
C ALA A 336 10.47 6.34 -15.56
N LEU A 337 10.47 5.87 -16.83
CA LEU A 337 9.29 5.23 -17.44
C LEU A 337 8.86 3.96 -16.70
N LEU A 338 9.74 3.38 -15.90
CA LEU A 338 9.39 2.28 -14.98
C LEU A 338 8.32 2.67 -13.95
N LEU A 339 8.10 3.97 -13.70
CA LEU A 339 7.01 4.46 -12.85
C LEU A 339 5.61 4.18 -13.43
N TRP A 340 5.50 3.82 -14.72
CA TRP A 340 4.27 3.39 -15.36
C TRP A 340 3.99 1.88 -15.26
N VAL A 341 4.90 1.10 -14.67
CA VAL A 341 4.76 -0.36 -14.50
C VAL A 341 3.45 -0.77 -13.79
N PRO A 342 2.88 0.01 -12.84
CA PRO A 342 1.59 -0.29 -12.27
C PRO A 342 0.43 -0.34 -13.30
N LEU A 343 0.49 0.45 -14.37
CA LEU A 343 -0.60 0.49 -15.36
C LEU A 343 -0.87 -0.87 -16.02
N PRO A 344 0.08 -1.54 -16.68
CA PRO A 344 -0.15 -2.87 -17.25
C PRO A 344 -0.48 -3.93 -16.19
N PHE A 345 0.10 -3.85 -15.00
CA PHE A 345 -0.22 -4.78 -13.91
C PHE A 345 -1.70 -4.67 -13.50
N TYR A 346 -2.19 -3.46 -13.21
CA TYR A 346 -3.58 -3.29 -12.79
C TYR A 346 -4.57 -3.53 -13.92
N ALA A 347 -4.24 -3.18 -15.17
CA ALA A 347 -5.07 -3.55 -16.31
C ALA A 347 -5.27 -5.08 -16.39
N LEU A 348 -4.21 -5.87 -16.21
CA LEU A 348 -4.27 -7.33 -16.15
C LEU A 348 -5.04 -7.84 -14.92
N SER A 349 -4.79 -7.27 -13.74
CA SER A 349 -5.41 -7.68 -12.48
C SER A 349 -6.92 -7.41 -12.46
N ILE A 350 -7.36 -6.29 -13.01
CA ILE A 350 -8.78 -5.93 -13.12
C ILE A 350 -9.47 -6.80 -14.17
N ALA A 351 -8.83 -6.99 -15.34
CA ALA A 351 -9.45 -7.77 -16.41
C ALA A 351 -9.52 -9.27 -16.11
N TYR A 352 -8.49 -9.83 -15.46
CA TYR A 352 -8.33 -11.29 -15.32
C TYR A 352 -8.05 -11.78 -13.90
N GLY A 353 -7.68 -10.89 -12.97
CA GLY A 353 -7.25 -11.24 -11.62
C GLY A 353 -8.33 -11.10 -10.53
N SER A 354 -9.58 -10.85 -10.91
CA SER A 354 -10.70 -10.68 -9.96
C SER A 354 -10.49 -9.55 -8.93
N VAL A 355 -9.81 -8.48 -9.35
CA VAL A 355 -9.52 -7.30 -8.52
C VAL A 355 -10.21 -6.06 -9.13
N PRO A 356 -11.55 -5.91 -8.97
CA PRO A 356 -12.28 -4.81 -9.59
C PRO A 356 -11.92 -3.47 -8.94
N ILE A 357 -12.01 -2.40 -9.75
CA ILE A 357 -12.04 -1.02 -9.28
C ILE A 357 -13.39 -0.43 -9.69
N PHE A 358 -14.09 0.20 -8.74
CA PHE A 358 -15.31 0.92 -9.02
C PHE A 358 -15.13 2.40 -8.74
N VAL A 359 -15.55 3.23 -9.68
CA VAL A 359 -15.45 4.70 -9.60
C VAL A 359 -16.84 5.32 -9.50
N PRO A 360 -17.04 6.41 -8.73
CA PRO A 360 -18.37 6.98 -8.51
C PRO A 360 -19.08 7.46 -9.78
N ALA A 361 -18.30 7.85 -10.81
CA ALA A 361 -18.83 8.40 -12.05
C ALA A 361 -19.25 7.35 -13.09
N TRP A 362 -18.87 6.07 -12.88
CA TRP A 362 -19.12 4.98 -13.83
C TRP A 362 -19.86 3.84 -13.15
N TRP A 363 -20.62 3.09 -13.94
CA TRP A 363 -21.30 1.92 -13.44
C TRP A 363 -20.32 0.95 -12.75
N PRO A 364 -20.60 0.41 -11.56
CA PRO A 364 -21.85 0.44 -10.78
C PRO A 364 -22.03 1.66 -9.86
N PHE A 365 -21.41 2.81 -10.13
CA PHE A 365 -21.52 4.08 -9.39
C PHE A 365 -21.19 3.97 -7.91
N SER A 366 -20.19 3.15 -7.59
CA SER A 366 -19.72 2.90 -6.23
C SER A 366 -18.24 3.23 -6.08
N GLN A 367 -17.72 3.12 -4.87
CA GLN A 367 -16.32 3.40 -4.54
C GLN A 367 -15.69 2.12 -4.00
N TYR A 368 -14.74 1.55 -4.75
CA TYR A 368 -14.06 0.33 -4.35
C TYR A 368 -12.66 0.26 -4.95
N ASN A 369 -11.64 0.01 -4.13
CA ASN A 369 -10.24 -0.09 -4.53
C ASN A 369 -9.66 1.15 -5.23
N LEU A 370 -10.25 2.34 -5.04
CA LEU A 370 -9.78 3.59 -5.65
C LEU A 370 -8.34 3.91 -5.23
N ARG A 371 -7.95 3.55 -3.99
CA ARG A 371 -6.59 3.68 -3.45
C ARG A 371 -5.49 3.04 -4.33
N TYR A 372 -5.84 2.12 -5.21
CA TYR A 372 -4.86 1.53 -6.14
C TYR A 372 -4.36 2.52 -7.18
N GLY A 373 -5.10 3.58 -7.48
CA GLY A 373 -4.66 4.67 -8.33
C GLY A 373 -3.42 5.40 -7.80
N LEU A 374 -3.20 5.40 -6.47
CA LEU A 374 -2.00 5.94 -5.83
C LEU A 374 -0.69 5.31 -6.34
N GLN A 375 -0.75 4.12 -6.95
CA GLN A 375 0.43 3.49 -7.53
C GLN A 375 1.01 4.29 -8.72
N LEU A 376 0.23 5.19 -9.33
CA LEU A 376 0.71 6.14 -10.35
C LEU A 376 1.13 7.49 -9.78
N LEU A 377 0.94 7.77 -8.50
CA LEU A 377 1.35 9.04 -7.89
C LEU A 377 2.86 9.34 -8.08
N PRO A 378 3.79 8.38 -7.98
CA PRO A 378 5.19 8.60 -8.32
C PRO A 378 5.41 9.04 -9.77
N ALA A 379 4.62 8.51 -10.71
CA ALA A 379 4.68 8.92 -12.11
C ALA A 379 4.20 10.37 -12.29
N PHE A 380 3.09 10.74 -11.68
CA PHE A 380 2.60 12.13 -11.67
C PHE A 380 3.62 13.08 -11.05
N ALA A 381 4.19 12.72 -9.89
CA ALA A 381 5.15 13.56 -9.19
C ALA A 381 6.44 13.83 -10.00
N VAL A 382 6.84 12.90 -10.86
CA VAL A 382 8.04 13.04 -11.70
C VAL A 382 7.70 13.64 -13.07
N PHE A 383 6.66 13.13 -13.75
CA PHE A 383 6.43 13.48 -15.14
C PHE A 383 5.61 14.77 -15.32
N VAL A 384 4.72 15.14 -14.40
CA VAL A 384 3.96 16.41 -14.54
C VAL A 384 4.91 17.62 -14.51
N PRO A 385 5.86 17.75 -13.57
CA PRO A 385 6.86 18.78 -13.63
C PRO A 385 7.68 18.80 -14.94
N LEU A 386 8.05 17.63 -15.44
CA LEU A 386 8.78 17.53 -16.72
C LEU A 386 7.92 17.94 -17.92
N GLY A 387 6.63 17.61 -17.91
CA GLY A 387 5.68 17.99 -18.97
C GLY A 387 5.44 19.49 -19.02
N ILE A 388 5.23 20.13 -17.87
CA ILE A 388 5.08 21.60 -17.77
C ILE A 388 6.36 22.29 -18.23
N ALA A 389 7.53 21.82 -17.78
CA ALA A 389 8.82 22.37 -18.20
C ALA A 389 8.99 22.27 -19.72
N TYR A 390 8.58 21.15 -20.32
CA TYR A 390 8.64 20.93 -21.77
C TYR A 390 7.74 21.91 -22.53
N ILE A 391 6.48 22.11 -22.08
CA ILE A 391 5.54 23.08 -22.70
C ILE A 391 6.10 24.51 -22.63
N ILE A 392 6.56 24.94 -21.45
CA ILE A 392 7.10 26.28 -21.26
C ILE A 392 8.34 26.50 -22.12
N GLN A 393 9.20 25.47 -22.25
CA GLN A 393 10.35 25.53 -23.12
C GLN A 393 9.97 25.66 -24.60
N LEU A 394 8.98 24.93 -25.07
CA LEU A 394 8.46 25.05 -26.44
C LEU A 394 7.89 26.45 -26.69
N ALA A 395 7.11 27.00 -25.76
CA ALA A 395 6.52 28.34 -25.87
C ALA A 395 7.57 29.47 -25.86
N ALA A 396 8.67 29.26 -25.11
CA ALA A 396 9.75 30.25 -25.02
C ALA A 396 10.75 30.22 -26.21
N THR A 397 10.58 29.27 -27.14
CA THR A 397 11.48 29.11 -28.31
C THR A 397 10.78 29.57 -29.58
N PRO A 398 10.93 30.83 -30.02
CA PRO A 398 10.57 31.23 -31.40
C PRO A 398 11.41 30.43 -32.39
N PRO A 399 10.90 30.11 -33.60
CA PRO A 399 11.56 29.24 -34.57
C PRO A 399 12.92 29.77 -35.08
N PHE A 400 13.27 31.03 -34.77
CA PHE A 400 14.47 31.70 -35.21
C PHE A 400 15.48 32.08 -34.12
N PHE A 401 15.21 31.79 -32.83
CA PHE A 401 16.15 32.11 -31.76
C PHE A 401 16.58 30.84 -31.02
N LYS A 402 17.91 30.66 -30.83
CA LYS A 402 18.43 29.62 -29.90
C LYS A 402 17.91 29.92 -28.49
N ALA A 403 16.96 29.14 -28.04
CA ALA A 403 16.40 29.29 -26.71
C ALA A 403 17.48 29.14 -25.65
N SER A 404 17.72 30.18 -24.92
CA SER A 404 18.43 30.11 -23.68
C SER A 404 17.40 29.79 -22.57
N TRP A 405 17.52 28.64 -21.94
CA TRP A 405 16.85 28.36 -20.65
C TRP A 405 17.29 29.49 -19.69
N ASN A 406 16.33 30.26 -19.22
CA ASN A 406 16.59 31.41 -18.37
C ASN A 406 15.81 31.28 -17.02
N ARG A 407 16.15 32.11 -16.04
CA ARG A 407 15.53 32.11 -14.72
C ARG A 407 14.01 32.30 -14.74
N TRP A 408 13.48 32.96 -15.76
CA TRP A 408 12.04 33.22 -15.90
C TRP A 408 11.27 31.96 -16.33
N THR A 409 11.84 31.14 -17.23
CA THR A 409 11.23 29.85 -17.64
C THR A 409 11.23 28.87 -16.48
N ASP A 410 12.29 28.83 -15.67
CA ASP A 410 12.33 28.02 -14.46
C ASP A 410 11.28 28.48 -13.44
N ALA A 411 11.21 29.76 -13.15
CA ALA A 411 10.23 30.34 -12.22
C ALA A 411 8.78 30.07 -12.69
N ALA A 412 8.49 30.26 -13.98
CA ALA A 412 7.20 29.98 -14.57
C ALA A 412 6.82 28.50 -14.43
N THR A 413 7.76 27.58 -14.68
CA THR A 413 7.54 26.13 -14.50
C THR A 413 7.18 25.81 -13.06
N PHE A 414 7.96 26.28 -12.10
CA PHE A 414 7.71 25.97 -10.68
C PHE A 414 6.40 26.58 -10.18
N LEU A 415 6.11 27.83 -10.56
CA LEU A 415 4.85 28.47 -10.21
C LEU A 415 3.64 27.74 -10.80
N SER A 416 3.72 27.33 -12.06
CA SER A 416 2.64 26.56 -12.71
C SER A 416 2.36 25.23 -12.01
N ILE A 417 3.41 24.49 -11.61
CA ILE A 417 3.26 23.24 -10.87
C ILE A 417 2.66 23.48 -9.50
N LEU A 418 3.13 24.51 -8.80
CA LEU A 418 2.63 24.87 -7.49
C LEU A 418 1.15 25.25 -7.54
N VAL A 419 0.75 26.09 -8.50
CA VAL A 419 -0.65 26.48 -8.72
C VAL A 419 -1.51 25.26 -9.05
N LEU A 420 -1.05 24.39 -9.95
CA LEU A 420 -1.76 23.16 -10.31
C LEU A 420 -1.97 22.25 -9.08
N ALA A 421 -0.91 22.01 -8.31
CA ALA A 421 -0.96 21.14 -7.13
C ALA A 421 -1.84 21.77 -6.02
N MET A 422 -1.70 23.07 -5.75
CA MET A 422 -2.52 23.77 -4.75
C MET A 422 -4.00 23.79 -5.13
N ALA A 423 -4.32 24.06 -6.40
CA ALA A 423 -5.69 24.01 -6.88
C ALA A 423 -6.28 22.59 -6.75
N SER A 424 -5.55 21.58 -7.20
CA SER A 424 -5.99 20.18 -7.14
C SER A 424 -6.20 19.71 -5.70
N TYR A 425 -5.18 19.85 -4.87
CA TYR A 425 -5.22 19.37 -3.49
C TYR A 425 -6.13 20.22 -2.59
N GLY A 426 -6.28 21.52 -2.89
CA GLY A 426 -7.27 22.37 -2.23
C GLY A 426 -8.72 21.94 -2.54
N MET A 427 -9.01 21.47 -3.75
CA MET A 427 -10.31 20.91 -4.10
C MET A 427 -10.54 19.55 -3.42
N ILE A 428 -9.54 18.66 -3.40
CA ILE A 428 -9.60 17.38 -2.68
C ILE A 428 -9.81 17.61 -1.18
N TRP A 429 -9.12 18.61 -0.58
CA TRP A 429 -9.30 18.95 0.83
C TRP A 429 -10.73 19.34 1.17
N ARG A 430 -11.40 20.08 0.29
CA ARG A 430 -12.79 20.53 0.48
C ARG A 430 -13.82 19.42 0.28
N ALA A 431 -13.50 18.45 -0.58
CA ALA A 431 -14.38 17.34 -0.93
C ALA A 431 -14.12 16.07 -0.11
N ASP A 432 -13.14 16.10 0.78
CA ASP A 432 -12.47 14.97 1.40
C ASP A 432 -11.70 14.08 0.39
N PRO A 433 -10.55 13.51 0.78
CA PRO A 433 -9.79 12.60 -0.08
C PRO A 433 -10.62 11.38 -0.51
N ILE A 434 -10.51 10.98 -1.77
CA ILE A 434 -11.34 9.88 -2.30
C ILE A 434 -11.10 8.55 -1.54
N CYS A 435 -9.86 8.28 -1.11
CA CYS A 435 -9.54 7.12 -0.28
C CYS A 435 -10.22 7.18 1.10
N TYR A 436 -10.31 8.37 1.69
CA TYR A 436 -11.05 8.55 2.95
C TYR A 436 -12.56 8.37 2.74
N ARG A 437 -13.13 8.94 1.68
CA ARG A 437 -14.54 8.76 1.31
C ARG A 437 -14.89 7.30 1.05
N GLU A 438 -14.02 6.56 0.34
CA GLU A 438 -14.17 5.12 0.12
C GLU A 438 -14.27 4.37 1.44
N ALA A 439 -13.30 4.59 2.34
CA ALA A 439 -13.28 3.96 3.65
C ALA A 439 -14.53 4.30 4.47
N ALA A 440 -14.87 5.58 4.56
CA ALA A 440 -16.02 6.04 5.34
C ALA A 440 -17.35 5.49 4.81
N THR A 441 -17.53 5.47 3.47
CA THR A 441 -18.78 4.99 2.85
C THR A 441 -18.96 3.49 3.05
N ASN A 442 -17.91 2.72 2.84
CA ASN A 442 -17.99 1.26 2.89
C ASN A 442 -18.03 0.69 4.31
N MET A 443 -17.52 1.44 5.30
CA MET A 443 -17.27 0.90 6.64
C MET A 443 -18.18 1.43 7.75
N ARG A 444 -18.99 2.47 7.51
CA ARG A 444 -19.83 3.07 8.57
C ARG A 444 -20.74 2.07 9.28
N GLY A 445 -21.42 1.20 8.53
CA GLY A 445 -22.30 0.18 9.10
C GLY A 445 -21.53 -0.79 9.99
N ARG A 446 -20.40 -1.31 9.52
CA ARG A 446 -19.54 -2.23 10.27
C ARG A 446 -18.97 -1.58 11.53
N VAL A 447 -18.44 -0.35 11.45
CA VAL A 447 -17.92 0.36 12.62
C VAL A 447 -19.00 0.55 13.69
N SER A 448 -20.26 0.80 13.27
CA SER A 448 -21.39 0.89 14.18
C SER A 448 -21.70 -0.45 14.86
N LEU A 449 -21.73 -1.55 14.10
CA LEU A 449 -21.91 -2.89 14.65
C LEU A 449 -20.77 -3.27 15.60
N ASP A 450 -19.52 -3.10 15.17
CA ASP A 450 -18.33 -3.41 16.00
C ASP A 450 -18.36 -2.67 17.33
N ARG A 451 -18.80 -1.40 17.34
CA ARG A 451 -18.92 -0.61 18.58
C ARG A 451 -19.99 -1.13 19.51
N GLN A 452 -21.17 -1.48 18.99
CA GLN A 452 -22.25 -2.03 19.78
C GLN A 452 -21.85 -3.41 20.36
N LEU A 453 -21.31 -4.28 19.51
CA LEU A 453 -20.85 -5.61 19.91
C LEU A 453 -19.70 -5.53 20.92
N ALA A 454 -18.74 -4.62 20.75
CA ALA A 454 -17.68 -4.39 21.72
C ALA A 454 -18.21 -3.95 23.09
N GLY A 455 -19.27 -3.14 23.13
CA GLY A 455 -19.94 -2.75 24.37
C GLY A 455 -20.47 -3.99 25.15
N TRP A 456 -21.13 -4.89 24.45
CA TRP A 456 -21.63 -6.13 25.04
C TRP A 456 -20.50 -7.08 25.43
N ILE A 457 -19.50 -7.29 24.58
CA ILE A 457 -18.36 -8.16 24.88
C ILE A 457 -17.60 -7.69 26.13
N LYS A 458 -17.50 -6.38 26.37
CA LYS A 458 -16.87 -5.81 27.57
C LYS A 458 -17.64 -6.15 28.85
N SER A 459 -18.96 -6.41 28.78
CA SER A 459 -19.77 -6.76 29.92
C SER A 459 -19.70 -8.25 30.30
N LEU A 460 -19.10 -9.09 29.41
CA LEU A 460 -18.91 -10.50 29.67
C LEU A 460 -17.80 -10.73 30.72
N PRO A 461 -17.83 -11.84 31.46
CA PRO A 461 -16.79 -12.16 32.43
C PRO A 461 -15.38 -12.14 31.80
N PRO A 462 -14.37 -11.53 32.46
CA PRO A 462 -13.08 -11.24 31.86
C PRO A 462 -12.28 -12.47 31.40
N ASP A 463 -12.57 -13.66 31.96
CA ASP A 463 -11.87 -14.92 31.63
C ASP A 463 -12.68 -15.83 30.71
N SER A 464 -13.84 -15.40 30.24
CA SER A 464 -14.71 -16.22 29.37
C SER A 464 -14.06 -16.52 28.01
N THR A 465 -14.27 -17.73 27.52
CA THR A 465 -13.90 -18.15 26.18
C THR A 465 -15.03 -17.82 25.20
N LEU A 466 -14.67 -17.19 24.07
CA LEU A 466 -15.62 -16.85 23.02
C LEU A 466 -15.43 -17.78 21.82
N LEU A 467 -16.53 -18.15 21.15
CA LEU A 467 -16.52 -18.74 19.81
C LEU A 467 -17.07 -17.69 18.84
N MET A 468 -16.30 -17.31 17.83
CA MET A 468 -16.69 -16.24 16.91
C MET A 468 -15.98 -16.42 15.55
N TYR A 469 -16.72 -16.27 14.46
CA TYR A 469 -16.12 -16.12 13.14
C TYR A 469 -15.58 -14.70 13.01
N LEU A 470 -14.26 -14.57 12.95
CA LEU A 470 -13.63 -13.24 12.93
C LEU A 470 -13.89 -12.52 11.62
N GLY A 471 -13.67 -13.17 10.47
CA GLY A 471 -13.99 -12.64 9.16
C GLY A 471 -13.74 -11.13 9.05
N GLU A 472 -14.81 -10.35 8.88
CA GLU A 472 -14.78 -8.89 8.82
C GLU A 472 -15.06 -8.21 10.18
N HIS A 473 -15.36 -8.98 11.25
CA HIS A 473 -15.89 -8.46 12.52
C HIS A 473 -14.88 -8.46 13.68
N VAL A 474 -13.62 -8.74 13.41
CA VAL A 474 -12.54 -8.73 14.43
C VAL A 474 -12.38 -7.37 15.13
N GLY A 475 -12.83 -6.28 14.50
CA GLY A 475 -12.81 -4.93 15.07
C GLY A 475 -13.60 -4.79 16.39
N ALA A 476 -14.62 -5.61 16.59
CA ALA A 476 -15.37 -5.63 17.85
C ALA A 476 -14.51 -6.12 19.03
N LEU A 477 -13.73 -7.19 18.83
CA LEU A 477 -12.81 -7.73 19.84
C LEU A 477 -11.67 -6.75 20.14
N GLU A 478 -11.15 -6.12 19.11
CA GLU A 478 -10.13 -5.09 19.21
C GLU A 478 -10.62 -3.90 20.05
N GLN A 479 -11.78 -3.34 19.72
CA GLN A 479 -12.39 -2.25 20.49
C GLN A 479 -12.75 -2.67 21.92
N ALA A 480 -13.14 -3.94 22.12
CA ALA A 480 -13.40 -4.49 23.45
C ALA A 480 -12.11 -4.70 24.26
N GLY A 481 -10.95 -4.79 23.63
CA GLY A 481 -9.68 -5.12 24.28
C GLY A 481 -9.57 -6.59 24.69
N VAL A 482 -10.26 -7.47 23.97
CA VAL A 482 -10.25 -8.91 24.26
C VAL A 482 -9.05 -9.56 23.58
N PRO A 483 -8.13 -10.18 24.34
CA PRO A 483 -7.01 -10.92 23.75
C PRO A 483 -7.52 -12.03 22.82
N LEU A 484 -6.94 -12.14 21.61
CA LEU A 484 -7.43 -13.12 20.64
C LEU A 484 -7.22 -14.57 21.08
N ARG A 485 -6.29 -14.83 22.01
CA ARG A 485 -6.15 -16.16 22.67
C ARG A 485 -7.38 -16.62 23.47
N ARG A 486 -8.33 -15.73 23.76
CA ARG A 486 -9.62 -16.08 24.39
C ARG A 486 -10.68 -16.47 23.38
N VAL A 487 -10.41 -16.30 22.08
CA VAL A 487 -11.40 -16.50 21.03
C VAL A 487 -11.04 -17.73 20.20
N ILE A 488 -11.96 -18.68 20.10
CA ILE A 488 -11.89 -19.76 19.13
C ILE A 488 -12.46 -19.22 17.82
N ASN A 489 -11.69 -19.33 16.74
CA ASN A 489 -12.04 -18.74 15.44
C ASN A 489 -11.53 -19.60 14.27
N GLU A 490 -11.90 -19.24 13.07
CA GLU A 490 -11.54 -19.94 11.82
C GLU A 490 -10.04 -20.11 11.58
N GLY A 491 -9.19 -19.37 12.28
CA GLY A 491 -7.73 -19.53 12.25
C GLY A 491 -7.21 -20.62 13.19
N ASN A 492 -8.07 -21.28 13.98
CA ASN A 492 -7.65 -22.29 14.96
C ASN A 492 -7.75 -23.72 14.43
N HIS A 493 -7.34 -23.95 13.20
CA HIS A 493 -7.13 -25.29 12.64
C HIS A 493 -5.89 -25.95 13.26
N ARG A 494 -5.90 -27.27 13.39
CA ARG A 494 -4.70 -28.02 13.77
C ARG A 494 -3.66 -28.03 12.66
N VAL A 495 -4.11 -28.32 11.46
CA VAL A 495 -3.35 -28.24 10.20
C VAL A 495 -4.33 -27.80 9.14
N TRP A 496 -3.89 -26.90 8.26
CA TRP A 496 -4.74 -26.52 7.13
C TRP A 496 -4.88 -27.68 6.16
N LYS A 497 -6.12 -28.12 5.95
CA LYS A 497 -6.45 -29.17 4.99
C LYS A 497 -7.70 -28.81 4.18
N ARG A 498 -7.77 -29.36 2.99
CA ARG A 498 -8.98 -29.37 2.17
C ARG A 498 -9.40 -30.82 1.90
N PRO A 499 -10.58 -31.25 2.34
CA PRO A 499 -11.55 -30.53 3.18
C PRO A 499 -11.04 -30.25 4.60
N THR A 500 -11.80 -29.48 5.38
CA THR A 500 -11.45 -29.06 6.76
C THR A 500 -11.02 -30.24 7.64
N ASP A 501 -10.09 -29.97 8.58
CA ASP A 501 -9.63 -30.97 9.55
C ASP A 501 -10.66 -31.17 10.67
N PRO A 502 -11.41 -32.28 10.74
CA PRO A 502 -12.45 -32.49 11.74
C PRO A 502 -11.91 -32.54 13.18
N GLU A 503 -10.60 -32.73 13.36
CA GLU A 503 -9.95 -32.72 14.67
C GLU A 503 -9.42 -31.33 15.06
N GLY A 504 -9.56 -30.32 14.20
CA GLY A 504 -9.20 -28.94 14.50
C GLY A 504 -10.04 -28.35 15.63
N LEU A 505 -9.47 -27.41 16.38
CA LEU A 505 -10.18 -26.77 17.49
C LEU A 505 -11.44 -26.02 17.00
N TRP A 506 -11.34 -25.36 15.85
CA TRP A 506 -12.44 -24.65 15.21
C TRP A 506 -13.59 -25.59 14.85
N GLU A 507 -13.28 -26.70 14.18
CA GLU A 507 -14.27 -27.67 13.72
C GLU A 507 -14.97 -28.36 14.90
N ARG A 508 -14.21 -28.72 15.94
CA ARG A 508 -14.78 -29.31 17.16
C ARG A 508 -15.68 -28.32 17.91
N ALA A 509 -15.28 -27.03 17.96
CA ALA A 509 -16.08 -26.00 18.58
C ALA A 509 -17.38 -25.69 17.82
N LEU A 510 -17.36 -25.80 16.47
CA LEU A 510 -18.58 -25.71 15.67
C LEU A 510 -19.49 -26.94 15.84
N ALA A 511 -18.89 -28.14 16.01
CA ALA A 511 -19.65 -29.37 16.24
C ALA A 511 -20.33 -29.43 17.62
N ASP A 512 -19.76 -28.77 18.63
CA ASP A 512 -20.34 -28.68 19.97
C ASP A 512 -19.96 -27.35 20.65
N PRO A 513 -20.60 -26.22 20.28
CA PRO A 513 -20.24 -24.91 20.80
C PRO A 513 -20.29 -24.79 22.32
N ALA A 514 -21.28 -25.46 22.95
CA ALA A 514 -21.50 -25.38 24.40
C ALA A 514 -20.39 -26.04 25.22
N SER A 515 -19.68 -27.03 24.66
CA SER A 515 -18.56 -27.69 25.35
C SER A 515 -17.26 -26.91 25.26
N TYR A 516 -17.14 -26.01 24.27
CA TYR A 516 -15.87 -25.33 24.00
C TYR A 516 -15.83 -23.84 24.35
N ALA A 517 -16.99 -23.16 24.37
CA ALA A 517 -17.06 -21.72 24.59
C ALA A 517 -18.09 -21.37 25.68
N ASP A 518 -17.77 -20.34 26.47
CA ASP A 518 -18.72 -19.80 27.47
C ASP A 518 -19.78 -18.93 26.77
N PHE A 519 -19.39 -18.22 25.72
CA PHE A 519 -20.28 -17.41 24.88
C PHE A 519 -19.97 -17.63 23.39
N VAL A 520 -21.02 -17.60 22.58
CA VAL A 520 -20.96 -17.80 21.13
C VAL A 520 -21.46 -16.54 20.45
N VAL A 521 -20.65 -15.93 19.60
CA VAL A 521 -21.01 -14.71 18.86
C VAL A 521 -21.19 -15.08 17.40
N GLY A 522 -22.43 -15.07 16.92
CA GLY A 522 -22.78 -15.41 15.54
C GLY A 522 -23.31 -14.21 14.77
N PHE A 523 -23.01 -14.18 13.47
CA PHE A 523 -23.57 -13.26 12.49
C PHE A 523 -24.44 -14.07 11.53
N ASP A 524 -25.62 -13.59 11.22
CA ASP A 524 -26.55 -14.31 10.35
C ASP A 524 -25.87 -14.77 9.04
N GLY A 525 -26.00 -16.06 8.75
CA GLY A 525 -25.36 -16.70 7.58
C GLY A 525 -23.92 -17.16 7.81
N ASP A 526 -23.30 -16.93 8.98
CA ASP A 526 -21.96 -17.44 9.29
C ASP A 526 -21.99 -18.87 9.87
N PRO A 527 -20.84 -19.60 9.88
CA PRO A 527 -20.78 -20.96 10.46
C PRO A 527 -21.10 -21.02 11.94
N VAL A 528 -20.82 -19.95 12.70
CA VAL A 528 -21.06 -19.90 14.15
C VAL A 528 -22.54 -19.70 14.45
N TRP A 529 -23.22 -18.85 13.70
CA TRP A 529 -24.66 -18.68 13.76
C TRP A 529 -25.37 -20.00 13.46
N THR A 530 -24.99 -20.65 12.35
CA THR A 530 -25.55 -21.95 11.97
C THR A 530 -25.35 -23.01 13.07
N ALA A 531 -24.15 -23.05 13.69
CA ALA A 531 -23.85 -23.95 14.78
C ALA A 531 -24.72 -23.65 16.02
N ALA A 532 -24.91 -22.37 16.37
CA ALA A 532 -25.72 -21.94 17.48
C ALA A 532 -27.20 -22.34 17.30
N GLU A 533 -27.75 -22.17 16.08
CA GLU A 533 -29.14 -22.59 15.75
C GLU A 533 -29.29 -24.11 15.79
N ASN A 534 -28.38 -24.89 15.21
CA ASN A 534 -28.42 -26.34 15.20
C ASN A 534 -28.40 -26.92 16.60
N HIS A 535 -27.67 -26.30 17.53
CA HIS A 535 -27.60 -26.69 18.94
C HIS A 535 -28.65 -25.97 19.83
N ARG A 536 -29.53 -25.16 19.22
CA ARG A 536 -30.61 -24.44 19.93
C ARG A 536 -30.10 -23.62 21.12
N LEU A 537 -28.95 -22.95 20.94
CA LEU A 537 -28.40 -22.13 22.02
C LEU A 537 -29.31 -20.93 22.30
N ARG A 538 -29.40 -20.56 23.57
CA ARG A 538 -30.21 -19.42 24.01
C ARG A 538 -29.50 -18.11 23.62
N ALA A 539 -30.13 -17.26 22.82
CA ALA A 539 -29.70 -15.91 22.61
C ALA A 539 -29.85 -15.06 23.87
N LEU A 540 -28.79 -14.40 24.28
CA LEU A 540 -28.78 -13.45 25.40
C LEU A 540 -29.02 -12.03 24.89
N VAL A 541 -28.50 -11.71 23.72
CA VAL A 541 -28.57 -10.39 23.10
C VAL A 541 -28.67 -10.55 21.60
N GLU A 542 -29.53 -9.74 20.99
CA GLU A 542 -29.61 -9.58 19.54
C GLU A 542 -29.28 -8.12 19.16
N ILE A 543 -28.48 -7.92 18.13
CA ILE A 543 -28.02 -6.62 17.66
C ILE A 543 -28.43 -6.48 16.20
N HIS A 544 -29.16 -5.42 15.89
CA HIS A 544 -29.56 -5.07 14.54
C HIS A 544 -28.93 -3.73 14.14
N THR A 545 -28.07 -3.75 13.15
CA THR A 545 -27.41 -2.54 12.61
C THR A 545 -27.72 -2.42 11.13
N THR A 546 -28.13 -1.25 10.68
CA THR A 546 -28.52 -1.00 9.29
C THR A 546 -27.38 -1.38 8.31
N GLY A 547 -27.70 -2.22 7.35
CA GLY A 547 -26.76 -2.68 6.32
C GLY A 547 -25.73 -3.71 6.80
N GLN A 548 -25.94 -4.28 8.01
CA GLN A 548 -25.14 -5.38 8.55
C GLN A 548 -26.03 -6.60 8.84
N PRO A 549 -25.46 -7.82 8.83
CA PRO A 549 -26.22 -9.00 9.20
C PRO A 549 -26.70 -8.92 10.66
N PRO A 550 -27.88 -9.46 10.99
CA PRO A 550 -28.30 -9.69 12.36
C PRO A 550 -27.18 -10.41 13.13
N THR A 551 -26.91 -9.95 14.34
CA THR A 551 -25.82 -10.46 15.18
C THR A 551 -26.37 -10.86 16.54
N ALA A 552 -25.96 -12.00 17.07
CA ALA A 552 -26.39 -12.43 18.38
C ALA A 552 -25.23 -12.95 19.24
N ILE A 553 -25.37 -12.76 20.54
CA ILE A 553 -24.54 -13.40 21.56
C ILE A 553 -25.38 -14.48 22.23
N PHE A 554 -24.94 -15.72 22.07
CA PHE A 554 -25.60 -16.89 22.67
C PHE A 554 -24.84 -17.35 23.91
N GLN A 555 -25.57 -17.96 24.84
CA GLN A 555 -24.97 -18.64 25.98
C GLN A 555 -24.43 -20.01 25.53
N GLY A 556 -23.13 -20.25 25.70
CA GLY A 556 -22.50 -21.55 25.51
C GLY A 556 -22.56 -22.39 26.79
N ARG A 557 -21.42 -22.56 27.47
CA ARG A 557 -21.40 -23.29 28.75
C ARG A 557 -22.29 -22.63 29.81
N VAL A 558 -23.17 -23.40 30.42
CA VAL A 558 -23.80 -23.00 31.67
C VAL A 558 -22.74 -23.15 32.75
N GLN A 559 -22.15 -22.05 33.20
CA GLN A 559 -21.30 -22.06 34.38
C GLN A 559 -22.20 -22.48 35.58
N THR A 560 -22.11 -23.71 35.97
CA THR A 560 -22.55 -24.16 37.31
C THR A 560 -21.60 -23.51 38.33
N ARG A 561 -21.87 -22.25 38.68
CA ARG A 561 -21.20 -21.58 39.80
C ARG A 561 -21.65 -22.23 41.10
N GLY A 562 -20.74 -22.96 41.72
CA GLY A 562 -20.75 -23.17 43.14
C GLY A 562 -21.51 -24.38 43.63
N GLN A 563 -20.87 -25.55 43.62
CA GLN A 563 -21.05 -26.56 44.69
C GLN A 563 -19.77 -27.39 44.86
N GLU A 564 -18.64 -26.74 45.16
CA GLU A 564 -17.46 -27.39 45.70
C GLU A 564 -16.69 -26.45 46.64
N GLN A 565 -17.42 -25.95 47.65
CA GLN A 565 -16.78 -25.47 48.87
C GLN A 565 -17.68 -25.86 50.04
N THR A 566 -17.79 -27.16 50.29
CA THR A 566 -18.12 -27.76 51.61
C THR A 566 -18.10 -29.27 51.44
N ARG A 567 -16.91 -29.85 51.51
CA ARG A 567 -16.64 -31.14 52.16
C ARG A 567 -15.14 -31.26 52.47
#